data_7f3a7e0d4be4799c0ece45be4c037fc0
#
_entry.id   7f3a7e0d4be4799c0ece45be4c037fc0
#
_cell.length_a   1.000
_cell.length_b   1.000
_cell.length_c   1.000
_cell.angle_alpha   90.00
_cell.angle_beta   90.00
_cell.angle_gamma   90.00
#
_symmetry.space_group_name_H-M   'P 1'
#
loop_
_entity.id
_entity.type
_entity.pdbx_description
1 polymer ?
#
loop_
_entity_poly.entity_id
_entity_poly.type
_entity_poly.pdbx_seq_one_letter_code
_entity_poly.pdbx_strand_id
1 'polypeptide(L)'
;VPFISAVMNSGRDEIFVTWNSSIDGGNGSNTDDVYVCVIDVTNNNVLYAGTEETRSEGGAEFAITPAPSGANVWVYLAARAADGRIVSNTTSGMATTL
;
A
#
# COMPACT_ATOMS: atom_id res chain seq x y z
N VAL A 1 2.77 8.68 4.84
CA VAL A 1 1.93 7.59 5.38
C VAL A 1 2.85 6.46 5.82
N PRO A 2 3.15 6.37 7.12
CA PRO A 2 4.03 5.30 7.57
C PRO A 2 3.41 3.92 7.38
N PHE A 3 4.13 3.05 6.69
CA PHE A 3 3.76 1.66 6.50
C PHE A 3 3.80 0.91 7.84
N ILE A 4 2.79 0.09 8.12
CA ILE A 4 2.78 -0.77 9.29
C ILE A 4 2.93 -2.22 8.88
N SER A 5 2.03 -2.75 8.05
CA SER A 5 2.10 -4.15 7.65
C SER A 5 1.36 -4.40 6.35
N ALA A 6 1.71 -5.50 5.70
CA ALA A 6 0.96 -6.01 4.55
C ALA A 6 0.94 -7.53 4.65
N VAL A 7 -0.25 -8.12 4.52
CA VAL A 7 -0.46 -9.56 4.65
C VAL A 7 -1.29 -10.04 3.47
N MET A 8 -0.76 -11.01 2.73
CA MET A 8 -1.49 -11.67 1.65
C MET A 8 -2.25 -12.88 2.20
N ASN A 9 -3.38 -13.21 1.58
CA ASN A 9 -4.08 -14.46 1.87
C ASN A 9 -3.25 -15.67 1.38
N SER A 10 -3.68 -16.88 1.73
CA SER A 10 -2.96 -18.10 1.34
C SER A 10 -2.93 -18.31 -0.18
N GLY A 11 -3.92 -17.80 -0.89
CA GLY A 11 -3.97 -17.85 -2.36
C GLY A 11 -3.10 -16.80 -3.05
N ARG A 12 -2.55 -15.85 -2.29
CA ARG A 12 -1.66 -14.78 -2.77
C ARG A 12 -2.31 -13.90 -3.85
N ASP A 13 -3.63 -13.77 -3.82
CA ASP A 13 -4.40 -12.96 -4.78
C ASP A 13 -5.20 -11.84 -4.11
N GLU A 14 -5.08 -11.69 -2.79
CA GLU A 14 -5.63 -10.58 -2.03
C GLU A 14 -4.61 -10.13 -0.99
N ILE A 15 -4.61 -8.83 -0.69
CA ILE A 15 -3.67 -8.26 0.28
C ILE A 15 -4.40 -7.29 1.20
N PHE A 16 -4.03 -7.31 2.48
CA PHE A 16 -4.47 -6.35 3.46
C PHE A 16 -3.27 -5.50 3.87
N VAL A 17 -3.33 -4.21 3.59
CA VAL A 17 -2.26 -3.25 3.88
C VAL A 17 -2.71 -2.35 5.01
N THR A 18 -1.85 -2.16 6.01
CA THR A 18 -2.12 -1.30 7.15
C THR A 18 -1.07 -0.19 7.22
N TRP A 19 -1.51 1.03 7.51
CA TRP A 19 -0.62 2.18 7.65
C TRP A 19 -1.01 3.00 8.88
N ASN A 20 -0.09 3.85 9.33
CA ASN A 20 -0.39 4.81 10.37
C ASN A 20 -1.16 5.98 9.78
N SER A 21 -2.35 6.24 10.31
CA SER A 21 -3.24 7.29 9.80
C SER A 21 -2.83 8.71 10.22
N SER A 22 -1.79 8.88 11.02
CA SER A 22 -1.36 10.20 11.46
C SER A 22 -0.86 11.05 10.29
N ILE A 23 -0.97 12.38 10.43
CA ILE A 23 -0.50 13.33 9.43
C ILE A 23 0.99 13.55 9.64
N ASP A 24 1.79 13.27 8.60
CA ASP A 24 3.24 13.38 8.64
C ASP A 24 3.68 14.84 8.56
N GLY A 25 4.40 15.32 9.59
CA GLY A 25 5.05 16.62 9.55
C GLY A 25 4.12 17.80 9.26
N GLY A 26 2.83 17.63 9.48
CA GLY A 26 1.84 18.65 9.18
C GLY A 26 1.47 18.79 7.71
N ASN A 27 2.00 17.93 6.84
CA ASN A 27 1.68 17.93 5.42
C ASN A 27 0.43 17.09 5.15
N GLY A 28 -0.45 17.60 4.30
CA GLY A 28 -1.64 16.88 3.90
C GLY A 28 -2.74 16.88 4.94
N SER A 29 -3.71 16.00 4.80
CA SER A 29 -4.86 15.90 5.69
C SER A 29 -5.33 14.47 5.81
N ASN A 30 -6.20 14.19 6.81
CA ASN A 30 -6.78 12.86 7.01
C ASN A 30 -7.69 12.44 5.85
N THR A 31 -8.13 13.38 5.03
CA THR A 31 -8.96 13.08 3.86
C THR A 31 -8.17 12.81 2.59
N ASP A 32 -6.83 12.89 2.64
CA ASP A 32 -5.99 12.53 1.50
C ASP A 32 -6.14 11.05 1.20
N ASP A 33 -6.14 10.70 -0.08
CA ASP A 33 -6.14 9.29 -0.48
C ASP A 33 -4.75 8.70 -0.31
N VAL A 34 -4.70 7.39 -0.12
CA VAL A 34 -3.44 6.65 -0.06
C VAL A 34 -3.21 5.97 -1.40
N TYR A 35 -2.11 6.33 -2.05
CA TYR A 35 -1.66 5.64 -3.25
C TYR A 35 -0.92 4.39 -2.85
N VAL A 36 -1.31 3.25 -3.44
CA VAL A 36 -0.74 1.94 -3.11
C VAL A 36 -0.16 1.32 -4.37
N CYS A 37 1.07 0.83 -4.28
CA CYS A 37 1.70 0.06 -5.35
C CYS A 37 2.24 -1.24 -4.74
N VAL A 38 1.84 -2.37 -5.33
CA VAL A 38 2.26 -3.71 -4.88
C VAL A 38 3.10 -4.34 -5.99
N ILE A 39 4.32 -4.71 -5.67
CA ILE A 39 5.28 -5.20 -6.67
C ILE A 39 5.85 -6.54 -6.25
N ASP A 40 5.82 -7.51 -7.18
CA ASP A 40 6.60 -8.74 -7.09
C ASP A 40 8.03 -8.40 -7.52
N VAL A 41 8.92 -8.18 -6.55
CA VAL A 41 10.29 -7.78 -6.84
C VAL A 41 11.15 -8.94 -7.33
N THR A 42 10.75 -10.18 -7.08
CA THR A 42 11.47 -11.36 -7.57
C THR A 42 11.38 -11.48 -9.07
N ASN A 43 10.19 -11.23 -9.63
CA ASN A 43 9.92 -11.33 -11.06
C ASN A 43 9.76 -9.98 -11.74
N ASN A 44 9.90 -8.88 -10.98
CA ASN A 44 9.80 -7.52 -11.48
C ASN A 44 8.45 -7.21 -12.12
N ASN A 45 7.36 -7.63 -11.48
CA ASN A 45 5.99 -7.41 -11.94
C ASN A 45 5.21 -6.54 -10.99
N VAL A 46 4.44 -5.58 -11.53
CA VAL A 46 3.49 -4.81 -10.74
C VAL A 46 2.22 -5.65 -10.58
N LEU A 47 1.85 -5.94 -9.35
CA LEU A 47 0.66 -6.73 -9.03
C LEU A 47 -0.58 -5.85 -8.81
N TYR A 48 -0.38 -4.61 -8.42
CA TYR A 48 -1.44 -3.63 -8.21
C TYR A 48 -0.86 -2.24 -8.13
N ALA A 49 -1.57 -1.26 -8.68
CA ALA A 49 -1.23 0.15 -8.50
C ALA A 49 -2.52 0.97 -8.57
N GLY A 50 -2.75 1.82 -7.58
CA GLY A 50 -3.96 2.61 -7.55
C GLY A 50 -4.12 3.39 -6.25
N THR A 51 -5.20 4.17 -6.19
CA THR A 51 -5.58 4.95 -5.02
C THR A 51 -6.65 4.17 -4.26
N GLU A 52 -6.42 3.98 -2.97
CA GLU A 52 -7.32 3.22 -2.10
C GLU A 52 -7.96 4.14 -1.06
N GLU A 53 -8.29 3.61 0.10
CA GLU A 53 -8.99 4.29 1.18
C GLU A 53 -8.32 5.61 1.56
N THR A 54 -9.09 6.49 2.17
CA THR A 54 -8.53 7.74 2.68
C THR A 54 -7.53 7.45 3.80
N ARG A 55 -6.63 8.40 4.04
CA ARG A 55 -5.56 8.28 5.02
C ARG A 55 -6.08 7.89 6.42
N SER A 56 -7.25 8.42 6.81
CA SER A 56 -7.82 8.18 8.14
C SER A 56 -8.30 6.74 8.35
N GLU A 57 -8.52 5.97 7.28
CA GLU A 57 -8.98 4.59 7.41
C GLU A 57 -7.92 3.66 8.01
N GLY A 58 -6.64 3.96 7.83
CA GLY A 58 -5.55 3.18 8.41
C GLY A 58 -5.28 1.85 7.76
N GLY A 59 -6.01 1.49 6.72
CA GLY A 59 -5.79 0.22 6.02
C GLY A 59 -6.78 0.00 4.90
N ALA A 60 -6.46 -0.96 4.02
CA ALA A 60 -7.32 -1.37 2.92
C ALA A 60 -7.05 -2.82 2.55
N GLU A 61 -8.10 -3.52 2.12
CA GLU A 61 -7.99 -4.87 1.58
C GLU A 61 -8.46 -4.84 0.13
N PHE A 62 -7.68 -5.45 -0.76
CA PHE A 62 -8.02 -5.42 -2.18
C PHE A 62 -7.41 -6.61 -2.92
N ALA A 63 -8.00 -6.91 -4.08
CA ALA A 63 -7.49 -7.96 -4.96
C ALA A 63 -6.25 -7.49 -5.70
N ILE A 64 -5.31 -8.40 -5.90
CA ILE A 64 -4.09 -8.16 -6.69
C ILE A 64 -3.95 -9.24 -7.74
N THR A 65 -3.10 -8.99 -8.74
CA THR A 65 -2.66 -10.07 -9.62
C THR A 65 -1.98 -11.12 -8.76
N PRO A 66 -2.32 -12.42 -8.89
CA PRO A 66 -1.75 -13.44 -8.01
C PRO A 66 -0.23 -13.45 -8.03
N ALA A 67 0.38 -13.43 -6.84
CA ALA A 67 1.82 -13.50 -6.71
C ALA A 67 2.29 -14.94 -6.79
N PRO A 68 3.36 -15.24 -7.56
CA PRO A 68 3.90 -16.60 -7.61
C PRO A 68 4.37 -17.06 -6.24
N SER A 69 4.26 -18.36 -5.98
CA SER A 69 4.76 -18.96 -4.74
C SER A 69 6.26 -18.70 -4.61
N GLY A 70 6.68 -18.24 -3.44
CA GLY A 70 8.10 -17.94 -3.17
C GLY A 70 8.55 -16.56 -3.63
N ALA A 71 7.71 -15.80 -4.33
CA ALA A 71 8.07 -14.44 -4.73
C ALA A 71 8.08 -13.50 -3.54
N ASN A 72 9.02 -12.55 -3.53
CA ASN A 72 9.05 -11.46 -2.57
C ASN A 72 8.16 -10.34 -3.07
N VAL A 73 7.22 -9.90 -2.24
CA VAL A 73 6.24 -8.86 -2.60
C VAL A 73 6.45 -7.65 -1.70
N TRP A 74 6.61 -6.48 -2.31
CA TRP A 74 6.78 -5.22 -1.61
C TRP A 74 5.59 -4.30 -1.86
N VAL A 75 5.26 -3.51 -0.84
CA VAL A 75 4.18 -2.52 -0.89
C VAL A 75 4.78 -1.15 -0.69
N TYR A 76 4.40 -0.22 -1.56
CA TYR A 76 4.79 1.19 -1.47
C TYR A 76 3.54 2.04 -1.24
N LEU A 77 3.62 2.97 -0.30
CA LEU A 77 2.52 3.85 0.08
C LEU A 77 2.94 5.31 0.01
N ALA A 78 2.02 6.16 -0.47
CA ALA A 78 2.17 7.61 -0.39
C ALA A 78 0.79 8.24 -0.23
N ALA A 79 0.70 9.34 0.53
CA ALA A 79 -0.54 10.08 0.61
C ALA A 79 -0.67 11.01 -0.60
N ARG A 80 -1.88 11.13 -1.14
CA ARG A 80 -2.17 11.89 -2.33
C ARG A 80 -3.35 12.82 -2.07
N ALA A 81 -3.16 14.11 -2.30
CA ALA A 81 -4.23 15.10 -2.16
C ALA A 81 -5.26 14.96 -3.28
N ALA A 82 -6.43 15.56 -3.10
CA ALA A 82 -7.52 15.51 -4.06
C ALA A 82 -7.13 16.07 -5.44
N ASP A 83 -6.16 16.98 -5.49
CA ASP A 83 -5.65 17.55 -6.76
C ASP A 83 -4.61 16.66 -7.45
N GLY A 84 -4.35 15.47 -6.93
CA GLY A 84 -3.41 14.51 -7.48
C GLY A 84 -1.97 14.66 -7.01
N ARG A 85 -1.69 15.67 -6.19
CA ARG A 85 -0.34 15.96 -5.71
C ARG A 85 0.04 14.98 -4.60
N ILE A 86 1.28 14.46 -4.64
CA ILE A 86 1.81 13.64 -3.55
C ILE A 86 2.17 14.56 -2.38
N VAL A 87 1.61 14.30 -1.20
CA VAL A 87 1.77 15.16 -0.02
C VAL A 87 2.49 14.46 1.13
N SER A 88 3.02 13.27 0.92
CA SER A 88 3.85 12.57 1.91
C SER A 88 5.03 11.89 1.22
N ASN A 89 6.04 11.55 2.01
CA ASN A 89 7.12 10.70 1.53
C ASN A 89 6.58 9.30 1.28
N THR A 90 7.15 8.62 0.28
CA THR A 90 6.84 7.22 0.03
C THR A 90 7.42 6.36 1.15
N THR A 91 6.62 5.47 1.69
CA THR A 91 7.06 4.44 2.63
C THR A 91 6.84 3.07 2.03
N SER A 92 7.56 2.09 2.52
CA SER A 92 7.47 0.75 1.95
C SER A 92 7.75 -0.33 2.98
N GLY A 93 7.32 -1.54 2.67
CA GLY A 93 7.60 -2.70 3.47
C GLY A 93 7.28 -3.99 2.72
N MET A 94 7.81 -5.09 3.22
CA MET A 94 7.60 -6.40 2.61
C MET A 94 6.27 -6.98 3.07
N ALA A 95 5.51 -7.56 2.14
CA ALA A 95 4.30 -8.30 2.46
C ALA A 95 4.66 -9.70 2.95
N THR A 96 3.87 -10.20 3.91
CA THR A 96 3.94 -11.59 4.36
C THR A 96 2.73 -12.35 3.83
N THR A 97 2.78 -13.68 3.89
CA THR A 97 1.66 -14.54 3.45
C THR A 97 1.15 -15.36 4.63
N LEU A 98 -0.16 -15.46 4.73
CA LEU A 98 -0.80 -16.32 5.73
C LEU A 98 -0.45 -17.78 5.53
#